data_b5edd8f6e4a3a6e515065d82321ece00
#
_entry.id   b5edd8f6e4a3a6e515065d82321ece00
#
_cell.length_a   1.000
_cell.length_b   1.000
_cell.length_c   1.000
_cell.angle_alpha   90.00
_cell.angle_beta   90.00
_cell.angle_gamma   90.00
#
_symmetry.space_group_name_H-M   'P 1'
#
loop_
_entity.id
_entity.type
_entity.pdbx_description
1 polymer ?
#
loop_
_entity_poly.entity_id
_entity_poly.type
_entity_poly.pdbx_seq_one_letter_code
_entity_poly.pdbx_strand_id
1 'polypeptide(L)'
;LTTNDIQAVVEPLFKREREKKEMAKLFQALRIEVNQEMIALKEMLNSASEVLKPGGRIAIITYHSLEDRIVKNVMKSGNIEGKVEKDFFGHITAPFKLINNKVIVPSNDEQERNPRSRSAKLRIAEKR
;
A
#
# COMPACT_ATOMS: atom_id res chain seq x y z
N LEU A 1 -12.97 -15.01 -21.82
CA LEU A 1 -13.48 -14.58 -20.52
C LEU A 1 -13.43 -13.05 -20.40
N THR A 2 -14.55 -12.45 -20.09
CA THR A 2 -14.67 -11.03 -19.85
C THR A 2 -15.00 -10.77 -18.36
N THR A 3 -14.91 -9.50 -17.94
CA THR A 3 -15.35 -9.08 -16.60
C THR A 3 -16.85 -9.38 -16.39
N ASN A 4 -17.67 -9.27 -17.44
CA ASN A 4 -19.09 -9.60 -17.38
C ASN A 4 -19.32 -11.09 -17.14
N ASP A 5 -18.51 -11.96 -17.73
CA ASP A 5 -18.60 -13.41 -17.51
C ASP A 5 -18.30 -13.77 -16.05
N ILE A 6 -17.28 -13.18 -15.48
CA ILE A 6 -16.92 -13.36 -14.07
C ILE A 6 -18.05 -12.85 -13.18
N GLN A 7 -18.57 -11.67 -13.48
CA GLN A 7 -19.68 -11.06 -12.74
C GLN A 7 -20.90 -11.97 -12.72
N ALA A 8 -21.29 -12.51 -13.87
CA ALA A 8 -22.43 -13.41 -13.98
C ALA A 8 -22.29 -14.68 -13.14
N VAL A 9 -21.06 -15.22 -13.04
CA VAL A 9 -20.79 -16.43 -12.25
C VAL A 9 -20.86 -16.17 -10.75
N VAL A 10 -20.33 -15.04 -10.27
CA VAL A 10 -20.18 -14.78 -8.84
C VAL A 10 -21.33 -13.98 -8.23
N GLU A 11 -22.09 -13.25 -9.03
CA GLU A 11 -23.22 -12.42 -8.57
C GLU A 11 -24.20 -13.16 -7.66
N PRO A 12 -24.63 -14.42 -7.97
CA PRO A 12 -25.54 -15.16 -7.11
C PRO A 12 -24.95 -15.51 -5.73
N LEU A 13 -23.63 -15.45 -5.56
CA LEU A 13 -22.96 -15.78 -4.31
C LEU A 13 -22.97 -14.61 -3.32
N PHE A 14 -23.28 -13.40 -3.78
CA PHE A 14 -23.25 -12.21 -2.95
C PHE A 14 -24.65 -11.84 -2.46
N LYS A 15 -24.72 -11.34 -1.22
CA LYS A 15 -25.95 -10.77 -0.68
C LYS A 15 -26.24 -9.46 -1.42
N ARG A 16 -27.50 -9.27 -1.85
CA ARG A 16 -27.95 -8.15 -2.65
C ARG A 16 -27.55 -6.78 -2.11
N GLU A 17 -27.55 -6.61 -0.79
CA GLU A 17 -27.19 -5.37 -0.12
C GLU A 17 -25.69 -5.03 -0.18
N ARG A 18 -24.83 -6.04 -0.39
CA ARG A 18 -23.37 -5.91 -0.40
C ARG A 18 -22.74 -6.20 -1.75
N GLU A 19 -23.57 -6.47 -2.76
CA GLU A 19 -23.10 -6.94 -4.07
C GLU A 19 -22.04 -6.05 -4.68
N LYS A 20 -22.25 -4.73 -4.74
CA LYS A 20 -21.28 -3.79 -5.32
C LYS A 20 -19.94 -3.80 -4.57
N LYS A 21 -20.00 -3.83 -3.25
CA LYS A 21 -18.80 -3.83 -2.38
C LYS A 21 -18.02 -5.13 -2.51
N GLU A 22 -18.73 -6.27 -2.48
CA GLU A 22 -18.10 -7.59 -2.62
C GLU A 22 -17.53 -7.80 -4.03
N MET A 23 -18.24 -7.32 -5.06
CA MET A 23 -17.78 -7.36 -6.44
C MET A 23 -16.50 -6.52 -6.62
N ALA A 24 -16.45 -5.32 -6.03
CA ALA A 24 -15.27 -4.47 -6.07
C ALA A 24 -14.05 -5.14 -5.42
N LYS A 25 -14.24 -5.82 -4.30
CA LYS A 25 -13.19 -6.59 -3.63
C LYS A 25 -12.68 -7.74 -4.49
N LEU A 26 -13.59 -8.46 -5.13
CA LEU A 26 -13.24 -9.57 -6.02
C LEU A 26 -12.38 -9.08 -7.19
N PHE A 27 -12.80 -8.04 -7.90
CA PHE A 27 -12.05 -7.49 -9.03
C PHE A 27 -10.70 -6.91 -8.58
N GLN A 28 -10.63 -6.30 -7.41
CA GLN A 28 -9.35 -5.85 -6.83
C GLN A 28 -8.42 -7.03 -6.60
N ALA A 29 -8.91 -8.11 -6.01
CA ALA A 29 -8.11 -9.30 -5.75
C ALA A 29 -7.60 -9.95 -7.04
N LEU A 30 -8.44 -10.05 -8.06
CA LEU A 30 -8.05 -10.57 -9.38
C LEU A 30 -7.00 -9.69 -10.05
N ARG A 31 -7.16 -8.38 -9.99
CA ARG A 31 -6.19 -7.43 -10.55
C ARG A 31 -4.83 -7.56 -9.88
N ILE A 32 -4.80 -7.60 -8.55
CA ILE A 32 -3.57 -7.76 -7.76
C ILE A 32 -2.87 -9.06 -8.15
N GLU A 33 -3.60 -10.17 -8.25
CA GLU A 33 -3.04 -11.47 -8.58
C GLU A 33 -2.50 -11.51 -10.02
N VAL A 34 -3.27 -11.04 -10.98
CA VAL A 34 -2.87 -11.03 -12.40
C VAL A 34 -1.66 -10.14 -12.63
N ASN A 35 -1.63 -8.98 -12.03
CA ASN A 35 -0.54 -7.99 -12.20
C ASN A 35 0.62 -8.21 -11.23
N GLN A 36 0.48 -9.11 -10.25
CA GLN A 36 1.47 -9.34 -9.19
C GLN A 36 1.88 -8.03 -8.49
N GLU A 37 0.90 -7.17 -8.22
CA GLU A 37 1.12 -5.82 -7.70
C GLU A 37 1.86 -5.81 -6.36
N MET A 38 1.55 -6.77 -5.48
CA MET A 38 2.20 -6.86 -4.17
C MET A 38 3.67 -7.24 -4.27
N ILE A 39 4.01 -8.14 -5.19
CA ILE A 39 5.39 -8.56 -5.46
C ILE A 39 6.18 -7.37 -6.02
N ALA A 40 5.63 -6.68 -7.01
CA ALA A 40 6.25 -5.50 -7.61
C ALA A 40 6.48 -4.39 -6.57
N LEU A 41 5.52 -4.17 -5.67
CA LEU A 41 5.65 -3.18 -4.60
C LEU A 41 6.80 -3.54 -3.64
N LYS A 42 6.89 -4.81 -3.25
CA LYS A 42 7.96 -5.30 -2.37
C LYS A 42 9.33 -5.15 -3.02
N GLU A 43 9.45 -5.53 -4.28
CA GLU A 43 10.69 -5.39 -5.06
C GLU A 43 11.10 -3.93 -5.18
N MET A 44 10.15 -3.03 -5.45
CA MET A 44 10.41 -1.60 -5.53
C MET A 44 10.92 -1.04 -4.19
N LEU A 45 10.31 -1.43 -3.08
CA LEU A 45 10.73 -0.99 -1.74
C LEU A 45 12.12 -1.49 -1.38
N ASN A 46 12.43 -2.74 -1.71
CA ASN A 46 13.76 -3.32 -1.48
C ASN A 46 14.81 -2.59 -2.33
N SER A 47 14.55 -2.41 -3.61
CA SER A 47 15.44 -1.69 -4.51
C SER A 47 15.67 -0.25 -4.06
N ALA A 48 14.62 0.43 -3.60
CA ALA A 48 14.74 1.78 -3.07
C ALA A 48 15.68 1.85 -1.86
N SER A 49 15.65 0.83 -1.00
CA SER A 49 16.56 0.77 0.16
C SER A 49 18.02 0.61 -0.24
N GLU A 50 18.30 0.02 -1.39
CA GLU A 50 19.66 -0.18 -1.90
C GLU A 50 20.19 1.04 -2.66
N VAL A 51 19.34 1.69 -3.47
CA VAL A 51 19.78 2.78 -4.35
C VAL A 51 19.78 4.16 -3.69
N LEU A 52 18.95 4.36 -2.68
CA LEU A 52 18.91 5.63 -1.97
C LEU A 52 20.15 5.83 -1.10
N LYS A 53 20.76 6.99 -1.23
CA LYS A 53 21.87 7.40 -0.36
C LYS A 53 21.32 7.77 1.02
N PRO A 54 22.12 7.64 2.10
CA PRO A 54 21.75 8.16 3.41
C PRO A 54 21.30 9.62 3.32
N GLY A 55 20.15 9.94 3.93
CA GLY A 55 19.51 11.24 3.83
C GLY A 55 18.57 11.40 2.63
N GLY A 56 18.61 10.49 1.67
CA GLY A 56 17.64 10.46 0.56
C GLY A 56 16.24 10.11 1.04
N ARG A 57 15.23 10.68 0.41
CA ARG A 57 13.84 10.48 0.82
C ARG A 57 13.05 9.74 -0.25
N ILE A 58 12.11 8.93 0.21
CA ILE A 58 11.13 8.24 -0.63
C ILE A 58 9.72 8.67 -0.19
N ALA A 59 8.89 9.03 -1.16
CA ALA A 59 7.50 9.36 -0.93
C ALA A 59 6.64 8.41 -1.76
N ILE A 60 5.68 7.75 -1.13
CA ILE A 60 4.83 6.75 -1.78
C ILE A 60 3.37 7.07 -1.50
N ILE A 61 2.57 7.08 -2.58
CA ILE A 61 1.13 7.19 -2.50
C ILE A 61 0.52 5.83 -2.78
N THR A 62 -0.34 5.38 -1.89
CA THR A 62 -1.10 4.13 -2.03
C THR A 62 -2.60 4.42 -2.06
N TYR A 63 -3.37 3.53 -2.66
CA TYR A 63 -4.82 3.70 -2.85
C TYR A 63 -5.66 2.62 -2.17
N HIS A 64 -5.05 1.59 -1.60
CA HIS A 64 -5.77 0.59 -0.84
C HIS A 64 -4.98 0.09 0.38
N SER A 65 -5.70 -0.52 1.32
CA SER A 65 -5.15 -0.89 2.63
C SER A 65 -4.02 -1.92 2.58
N LEU A 66 -4.04 -2.84 1.61
CA LEU A 66 -2.98 -3.84 1.48
C LEU A 66 -1.65 -3.21 1.09
N GLU A 67 -1.65 -2.32 0.11
CA GLU A 67 -0.46 -1.55 -0.28
C GLU A 67 0.03 -0.70 0.89
N ASP A 68 -0.87 0.04 1.52
CA ASP A 68 -0.53 0.94 2.62
C ASP A 68 0.12 0.20 3.78
N ARG A 69 -0.38 -0.98 4.12
CA ARG A 69 0.20 -1.82 5.18
C ARG A 69 1.63 -2.22 4.87
N ILE A 70 1.89 -2.67 3.65
CA ILE A 70 3.24 -3.06 3.22
C ILE A 70 4.19 -1.87 3.27
N VAL A 71 3.79 -0.73 2.71
CA VAL A 71 4.60 0.49 2.72
C VAL A 71 4.88 0.95 4.15
N LYS A 72 3.87 1.02 4.98
CA LYS A 72 4.00 1.39 6.40
C LYS A 72 5.00 0.49 7.13
N ASN A 73 4.84 -0.82 6.99
CA ASN A 73 5.67 -1.79 7.69
C ASN A 73 7.12 -1.72 7.23
N VAL A 74 7.36 -1.66 5.92
CA VAL A 74 8.72 -1.57 5.38
C VAL A 74 9.40 -0.26 5.77
N MET A 75 8.69 0.86 5.70
CA MET A 75 9.24 2.16 6.10
C MET A 75 9.58 2.24 7.60
N LYS A 76 8.78 1.55 8.43
CA LYS A 76 8.98 1.55 9.89
C LYS A 76 10.06 0.57 10.34
N SER A 77 10.09 -0.62 9.79
CA SER A 77 10.89 -1.73 10.31
C SER A 77 11.84 -2.36 9.30
N GLY A 78 11.71 -2.04 8.02
CA GLY A 78 12.48 -2.66 6.96
C GLY A 78 11.97 -4.02 6.52
N ASN A 79 10.88 -4.52 7.12
CA ASN A 79 10.28 -5.81 6.76
C ASN A 79 8.77 -5.69 6.64
N ILE A 80 8.16 -6.65 5.94
CA ILE A 80 6.73 -6.67 5.65
C ILE A 80 5.90 -6.92 6.91
N GLU A 81 6.42 -7.65 7.86
CA GLU A 81 5.76 -7.99 9.12
C GLU A 81 5.65 -6.80 10.08
N GLY A 82 6.44 -5.76 9.87
CA GLY A 82 6.44 -4.57 10.71
C GLY A 82 7.16 -4.76 12.05
N LYS A 83 7.99 -5.78 12.16
CA LYS A 83 8.76 -6.04 13.38
C LYS A 83 10.01 -5.17 13.41
N VAL A 84 10.08 -4.28 14.38
CA VAL A 84 11.24 -3.43 14.57
C VAL A 84 12.36 -4.24 15.22
N GLU A 85 13.46 -4.38 14.50
CA GLU A 85 14.66 -5.02 15.00
C GLU A 85 15.60 -3.98 15.59
N LYS A 86 16.21 -4.33 16.70
CA LYS A 86 17.19 -3.49 17.38
C LYS A 86 18.49 -4.25 17.53
N ASP A 87 19.61 -3.53 17.48
CA ASP A 87 20.92 -4.10 17.78
C ASP A 87 21.07 -4.33 19.30
N PHE A 88 22.23 -4.85 19.70
CA PHE A 88 22.53 -5.10 21.11
C PHE A 88 22.43 -3.85 21.98
N PHE A 89 22.66 -2.67 21.43
CA PHE A 89 22.58 -1.38 22.12
C PHE A 89 21.20 -0.72 22.04
N GLY A 90 20.22 -1.38 21.45
CA GLY A 90 18.86 -0.86 21.33
C GLY A 90 18.64 0.08 20.13
N HIS A 91 19.62 0.22 19.24
CA HIS A 91 19.47 1.01 18.02
C HIS A 91 18.62 0.28 16.99
N ILE A 92 17.73 1.03 16.32
CA ILE A 92 16.90 0.47 15.25
C ILE A 92 17.74 0.23 14.00
N THR A 93 17.69 -1.01 13.47
CA THR A 93 18.48 -1.44 12.31
C THR A 93 17.75 -1.25 10.98
N ALA A 94 16.50 -0.74 10.99
CA ALA A 94 15.71 -0.52 9.80
C ALA A 94 16.40 0.44 8.81
N PRO A 95 16.28 0.20 7.48
CA PRO A 95 16.94 1.03 6.47
C PRO A 95 16.33 2.43 6.35
N PHE A 96 15.07 2.62 6.78
CA PHE A 96 14.36 3.88 6.69
C PHE A 96 13.94 4.42 8.04
N LYS A 97 13.79 5.75 8.09
CA LYS A 97 13.19 6.46 9.20
C LYS A 97 11.94 7.19 8.69
N LEU A 98 10.80 6.97 9.32
CA LEU A 98 9.58 7.69 8.96
C LEU A 98 9.73 9.19 9.19
N ILE A 99 9.36 9.99 8.19
CA ILE A 99 9.33 11.44 8.31
C ILE A 99 7.98 11.88 8.90
N ASN A 100 6.88 11.26 8.46
CA ASN A 100 5.55 11.53 8.99
C ASN A 100 5.03 10.34 9.80
N ASN A 101 4.77 10.54 11.08
CA ASN A 101 4.20 9.51 11.95
C ASN A 101 2.73 9.22 11.62
N LYS A 102 2.00 10.24 11.21
CA LYS A 102 0.62 10.09 10.71
C LYS A 102 0.63 10.09 9.20
N VAL A 103 -0.17 9.19 8.62
CA VAL A 103 -0.37 9.17 7.18
C VAL A 103 -0.97 10.49 6.70
N ILE A 104 -0.47 11.00 5.58
CA ILE A 104 -1.02 12.19 4.94
C ILE A 104 -2.15 11.75 4.01
N VAL A 105 -3.32 12.33 4.19
CA VAL A 105 -4.49 12.07 3.37
C VAL A 105 -4.86 13.33 2.58
N PRO A 106 -5.57 13.20 1.45
CA PRO A 106 -5.95 14.38 0.66
C PRO A 106 -6.94 15.26 1.44
N SER A 107 -6.87 16.57 1.19
CA SER A 107 -7.82 17.54 1.74
C SER A 107 -9.23 17.32 1.17
N ASN A 108 -10.24 17.86 1.84
CA ASN A 108 -11.62 17.82 1.33
C ASN A 108 -11.72 18.45 -0.06
N ASP A 109 -11.03 19.55 -0.28
CA ASP A 109 -10.93 20.25 -1.56
C ASP A 109 -10.40 19.34 -2.67
N GLU A 110 -9.31 18.60 -2.39
CA GLU A 110 -8.73 17.66 -3.34
C GLU A 110 -9.70 16.52 -3.64
N GLN A 111 -10.38 15.99 -2.63
CA GLN A 111 -11.35 14.90 -2.81
C GLN A 111 -12.56 15.35 -3.64
N GLU A 112 -12.99 16.60 -3.52
CA GLU A 112 -14.06 17.15 -4.34
C GLU A 112 -13.64 17.32 -5.80
N ARG A 113 -12.44 17.87 -6.05
CA ARG A 113 -11.89 18.08 -7.39
C ARG A 113 -11.50 16.75 -8.05
N ASN A 114 -11.01 15.81 -7.28
CA ASN A 114 -10.53 14.51 -7.74
C ASN A 114 -11.05 13.40 -6.83
N PRO A 115 -12.27 12.86 -7.11
CA PRO A 115 -12.86 11.81 -6.27
C PRO A 115 -12.00 10.55 -6.15
N ARG A 116 -11.11 10.29 -7.10
CA ARG A 116 -10.18 9.15 -7.07
C ARG A 116 -9.16 9.28 -5.95
N SER A 117 -8.90 10.49 -5.45
CA SER A 117 -7.96 10.73 -4.37
C SER A 117 -8.48 10.32 -2.99
N ARG A 118 -9.77 10.02 -2.85
CA ARG A 118 -10.42 9.73 -1.56
C ARG A 118 -9.68 8.68 -0.72
N SER A 119 -9.18 7.64 -1.36
CA SER A 119 -8.48 6.54 -0.68
C SER A 119 -6.95 6.68 -0.69
N ALA A 120 -6.42 7.78 -1.23
CA ALA A 120 -4.99 8.02 -1.32
C ALA A 120 -4.37 8.22 0.06
N LYS A 121 -3.21 7.60 0.27
CA LYS A 121 -2.41 7.75 1.49
C LYS A 121 -0.96 8.00 1.10
N LEU A 122 -0.39 9.09 1.60
CA LEU A 122 1.01 9.45 1.34
C LEU A 122 1.85 9.15 2.57
N ARG A 123 2.93 8.42 2.37
CA ARG A 123 3.94 8.14 3.39
C ARG A 123 5.31 8.55 2.87
N ILE A 124 6.09 9.16 3.76
CA ILE A 124 7.43 9.66 3.44
C ILE A 124 8.42 9.07 4.44
N ALA A 125 9.53 8.58 3.94
CA ALA A 125 10.62 8.06 4.76
C ALA A 125 11.96 8.56 4.25
N GLU A 126 12.94 8.60 5.14
CA GLU A 126 14.31 8.99 4.84
C GLU A 126 15.23 7.80 5.03
N LYS A 127 16.19 7.62 4.13
CA LYS A 127 17.19 6.58 4.23
C LYS A 127 18.14 6.88 5.40
N ARG A 128 18.35 5.89 6.25
CA ARG A 128 19.32 5.96 7.34
C ARG A 128 20.76 5.92 6.88
#